data_ddca5d1fc647268d963b880716122100
#
_entry.id   ddca5d1fc647268d963b880716122100
#
_cell.length_a   1.000
_cell.length_b   1.000
_cell.length_c   1.000
_cell.angle_alpha   90.00
_cell.angle_beta   90.00
_cell.angle_gamma   90.00
#
_symmetry.space_group_name_H-M   'P 1'
#
loop_
_entity.id
_entity.type
_entity.pdbx_description
1 polymer ?
#
loop_
_entity_poly.entity_id
_entity_poly.type
_entity_poly.pdbx_seq_one_letter_code
_entity_poly.pdbx_strand_id
1 'polypeptide(L)'
;MEYPLTLSKLSDSYFDYEWKAKEKIPVTIFQQISTVDDKQQVTVVLTAMEDVYFNFEERIRTDFRHDDCQFYLPGFWYRRNLRSPKEAPSFHTSDSWVVREDRLSTPLTGIFDEKQKKYMTVVRRAEYIQDALSTHKEGEVILSGTTSLGFTGFENLDGTAALAFGFPYKEAPKTYIRKLTLAPSVTAFQLLKKGESISLTWEIHEGKGEDF
;
A
#
# COMPACT_ATOMS: atom_id res chain seq x y z
N MET A 1 -9.18 4.22 15.18
CA MET A 1 -10.12 5.11 14.48
C MET A 1 -9.51 5.41 13.11
N GLU A 2 -10.27 5.24 12.03
CA GLU A 2 -9.83 5.55 10.68
C GLU A 2 -10.26 6.96 10.31
N TYR A 3 -9.34 7.74 9.77
CA TYR A 3 -9.60 9.11 9.31
C TYR A 3 -9.46 9.15 7.78
N PRO A 4 -10.56 9.21 7.02
CA PRO A 4 -10.49 9.43 5.59
C PRO A 4 -9.95 10.84 5.32
N LEU A 5 -8.95 10.90 4.44
CA LEU A 5 -8.24 12.13 4.11
C LEU A 5 -8.64 12.63 2.72
N THR A 6 -8.60 13.93 2.52
CA THR A 6 -8.79 14.57 1.22
C THR A 6 -7.52 15.33 0.84
N LEU A 7 -7.03 15.10 -0.36
CA LEU A 7 -5.85 15.78 -0.89
C LEU A 7 -6.22 17.18 -1.37
N SER A 8 -5.46 18.18 -0.93
CA SER A 8 -5.60 19.57 -1.36
C SER A 8 -4.29 20.07 -1.95
N LYS A 9 -4.31 20.59 -3.16
CA LYS A 9 -3.13 21.16 -3.81
C LYS A 9 -2.73 22.49 -3.14
N LEU A 10 -1.46 22.62 -2.78
CA LEU A 10 -0.94 23.82 -2.11
C LEU A 10 -0.44 24.89 -3.09
N SER A 11 0.07 24.49 -4.26
CA SER A 11 0.67 25.41 -5.24
C SER A 11 0.43 24.93 -6.66
N ASP A 12 0.23 25.88 -7.61
CA ASP A 12 0.11 25.57 -9.04
C ASP A 12 1.45 25.31 -9.72
N SER A 13 2.56 25.75 -9.12
CA SER A 13 3.91 25.61 -9.67
C SER A 13 4.67 24.37 -9.18
N TYR A 14 4.17 23.69 -8.14
CA TYR A 14 4.75 22.48 -7.59
C TYR A 14 3.65 21.46 -7.36
N PHE A 15 4.00 20.18 -7.46
CA PHE A 15 3.09 19.07 -7.13
C PHE A 15 3.12 18.79 -5.62
N ASP A 16 2.87 19.83 -4.84
CA ASP A 16 2.82 19.78 -3.38
C ASP A 16 1.36 19.74 -2.92
N TYR A 17 1.05 18.84 -2.01
CA TYR A 17 -0.29 18.59 -1.53
C TYR A 17 -0.30 18.50 -0.01
N GLU A 18 -1.41 18.93 0.59
CA GLU A 18 -1.71 18.71 2.00
C GLU A 18 -2.92 17.80 2.12
N TRP A 19 -2.80 16.77 2.94
CA TRP A 19 -3.92 15.92 3.28
C TRP A 19 -4.73 16.54 4.41
N LYS A 20 -6.05 16.66 4.21
CA LYS A 20 -6.98 17.22 5.20
C LYS A 20 -7.99 16.17 5.63
N ALA A 21 -8.10 15.99 6.94
CA ALA A 21 -9.18 15.23 7.54
C ALA A 21 -10.40 16.12 7.79
N LYS A 22 -11.59 15.53 7.78
CA LYS A 22 -12.82 16.23 8.20
C LYS A 22 -12.79 16.59 9.69
N GLU A 23 -12.13 15.77 10.49
CA GLU A 23 -11.94 15.98 11.93
C GLU A 23 -10.48 16.37 12.20
N LYS A 24 -10.26 17.06 13.34
CA LYS A 24 -8.89 17.39 13.75
C LYS A 24 -8.15 16.10 14.11
N ILE A 25 -7.08 15.83 13.35
CA ILE A 25 -6.16 14.71 13.63
C ILE A 25 -4.85 15.25 14.22
N PRO A 26 -4.15 14.45 15.04
CA PRO A 26 -2.91 14.89 15.71
C PRO A 26 -1.67 14.82 14.79
N VAL A 27 -1.87 14.79 13.49
CA VAL A 27 -0.80 14.66 12.49
C VAL A 27 -1.05 15.63 11.35
N THR A 28 0.00 16.30 10.88
CA THR A 28 -0.02 16.96 9.57
C THR A 28 0.58 16.02 8.52
N ILE A 29 -0.01 15.99 7.35
CA ILE A 29 0.42 15.12 6.25
C ILE A 29 0.66 15.98 5.03
N PHE A 30 1.91 16.03 4.60
CA PHE A 30 2.35 16.71 3.38
C PHE A 30 2.74 15.67 2.34
N GLN A 31 2.32 15.87 1.11
CA GLN A 31 2.67 14.99 -0.01
C GLN A 31 3.28 15.79 -1.14
N GLN A 32 4.39 15.31 -1.64
CA GLN A 32 5.05 15.85 -2.84
C GLN A 32 5.06 14.80 -3.94
N ILE A 33 4.69 15.20 -5.14
CA ILE A 33 4.80 14.37 -6.34
C ILE A 33 5.84 15.01 -7.24
N SER A 34 6.84 14.25 -7.62
CA SER A 34 7.89 14.67 -8.55
C SER A 34 8.08 13.65 -9.66
N THR A 35 8.64 14.06 -10.78
CA THR A 35 9.02 13.14 -11.86
C THR A 35 10.54 13.04 -11.88
N VAL A 36 11.04 11.82 -11.75
CA VAL A 36 12.47 11.48 -11.81
C VAL A 36 12.64 10.34 -12.80
N ASP A 37 13.42 10.55 -13.86
CA ASP A 37 13.68 9.54 -14.91
C ASP A 37 12.39 8.92 -15.47
N ASP A 38 11.42 9.76 -15.86
CA ASP A 38 10.09 9.37 -16.37
C ASP A 38 9.21 8.55 -15.40
N LYS A 39 9.57 8.53 -14.12
CA LYS A 39 8.82 7.87 -13.05
C LYS A 39 8.22 8.92 -12.13
N GLN A 40 7.01 8.68 -11.68
CA GLN A 40 6.42 9.50 -10.63
C GLN A 40 6.95 9.04 -9.26
N GLN A 41 7.54 9.96 -8.52
CA GLN A 41 7.95 9.73 -7.15
C GLN A 41 6.97 10.46 -6.23
N VAL A 42 6.37 9.72 -5.32
CA VAL A 42 5.45 10.23 -4.29
C VAL A 42 6.16 10.16 -2.95
N THR A 43 6.39 11.31 -2.34
CA THR A 43 6.95 11.42 -1.01
C THR A 43 5.91 11.97 -0.06
N VAL A 44 5.63 11.25 1.02
CA VAL A 44 4.69 11.64 2.07
C VAL A 44 5.48 11.90 3.35
N VAL A 45 5.26 13.08 3.94
CA VAL A 45 5.83 13.46 5.23
C VAL A 45 4.71 13.58 6.26
N LEU A 46 4.80 12.77 7.30
CA LEU A 46 3.91 12.79 8.45
C LEU A 46 4.62 13.49 9.60
N THR A 47 4.01 14.51 10.18
CA THR A 47 4.55 15.22 11.36
C THR A 47 3.55 15.18 12.49
N ALA A 48 3.95 14.64 13.64
CA ALA A 48 3.10 14.53 14.81
C ALA A 48 2.96 15.85 15.57
N MET A 49 1.74 16.26 15.86
CA MET A 49 1.41 17.43 16.67
C MET A 49 1.32 17.08 18.17
N GLU A 50 1.12 15.82 18.49
CA GLU A 50 1.15 15.21 19.82
C GLU A 50 1.62 13.75 19.66
N ASP A 51 1.87 13.04 20.76
CA ASP A 51 2.26 11.63 20.68
C ASP A 51 1.10 10.81 20.08
N VAL A 52 1.37 10.11 18.97
CA VAL A 52 0.35 9.37 18.22
C VAL A 52 0.86 8.02 17.73
N TYR A 53 0.01 7.02 17.85
CA TYR A 53 0.22 5.75 17.16
C TYR A 53 -0.50 5.81 15.82
N PHE A 54 0.22 5.57 14.73
CA PHE A 54 -0.31 5.71 13.39
C PHE A 54 -0.11 4.45 12.54
N ASN A 55 -0.98 4.29 11.56
CA ASN A 55 -0.83 3.49 10.35
C ASN A 55 -1.34 4.36 9.20
N PHE A 56 -0.49 4.60 8.21
CA PHE A 56 -0.81 5.38 7.03
C PHE A 56 -1.06 4.45 5.85
N GLU A 57 -2.15 4.68 5.14
CA GLU A 57 -2.52 3.94 3.94
C GLU A 57 -2.93 4.90 2.84
N GLU A 58 -2.42 4.65 1.65
CA GLU A 58 -2.80 5.36 0.42
C GLU A 58 -3.33 4.37 -0.61
N ARG A 59 -4.33 4.82 -1.37
CA ARG A 59 -4.93 4.08 -2.47
C ARG A 59 -4.88 4.91 -3.74
N ILE A 60 -4.31 4.34 -4.78
CA ILE A 60 -4.33 4.94 -6.11
C ILE A 60 -5.34 4.16 -6.96
N ARG A 61 -6.48 4.79 -7.22
CA ARG A 61 -7.51 4.24 -8.09
C ARG A 61 -7.06 4.38 -9.53
N THR A 62 -7.08 3.30 -10.28
CA THR A 62 -6.82 3.29 -11.71
C THR A 62 -8.11 3.58 -12.50
N ASP A 63 -8.02 3.68 -13.83
CA ASP A 63 -9.16 3.60 -14.75
C ASP A 63 -9.42 2.17 -15.25
N PHE A 64 -8.77 1.17 -14.64
CA PHE A 64 -8.85 -0.24 -15.02
C PHE A 64 -10.02 -0.94 -14.36
N ARG A 65 -10.82 -1.65 -15.14
CA ARG A 65 -11.85 -2.51 -14.57
C ARG A 65 -11.21 -3.72 -13.89
N HIS A 66 -11.51 -3.95 -12.62
CA HIS A 66 -10.90 -4.99 -11.80
C HIS A 66 -10.96 -6.39 -12.46
N ASP A 67 -12.10 -6.76 -13.05
CA ASP A 67 -12.28 -8.06 -13.70
C ASP A 67 -11.43 -8.27 -14.96
N ASP A 68 -10.96 -7.20 -15.57
CA ASP A 68 -10.11 -7.22 -16.76
C ASP A 68 -8.62 -7.19 -16.42
N CYS A 69 -8.29 -7.09 -15.12
CA CYS A 69 -6.92 -6.97 -14.64
C CYS A 69 -6.25 -8.30 -14.31
N GLN A 70 -4.95 -8.30 -14.51
CA GLN A 70 -4.00 -9.22 -13.89
C GLN A 70 -3.25 -8.47 -12.78
N PHE A 71 -2.91 -9.18 -11.71
CA PHE A 71 -2.22 -8.62 -10.55
C PHE A 71 -0.88 -9.31 -10.32
N TYR A 72 0.07 -8.54 -9.80
CA TYR A 72 1.41 -9.02 -9.55
C TYR A 72 1.91 -8.57 -8.17
N LEU A 73 2.23 -9.55 -7.33
CA LEU A 73 2.93 -9.39 -6.06
C LEU A 73 4.10 -10.38 -6.06
N PRO A 74 5.34 -9.93 -6.26
CA PRO A 74 6.50 -10.80 -6.49
C PRO A 74 6.70 -11.85 -5.39
N GLY A 75 6.71 -13.13 -5.78
CA GLY A 75 6.82 -14.23 -4.83
C GLY A 75 5.50 -14.66 -4.17
N PHE A 76 4.42 -13.90 -4.37
CA PHE A 76 3.16 -14.13 -3.68
C PHE A 76 1.96 -14.29 -4.62
N TRP A 77 1.80 -13.42 -5.61
CA TRP A 77 0.65 -13.38 -6.52
C TRP A 77 1.09 -13.10 -7.94
N TYR A 78 0.57 -13.92 -8.89
CA TYR A 78 0.85 -13.79 -10.30
C TYR A 78 -0.44 -13.88 -11.11
N ARG A 79 -0.71 -12.85 -11.92
CA ARG A 79 -1.89 -12.74 -12.78
C ARG A 79 -3.19 -12.83 -11.96
N ARG A 80 -4.01 -13.84 -12.18
CA ARG A 80 -5.24 -14.09 -11.41
C ARG A 80 -5.12 -15.30 -10.47
N ASN A 81 -3.92 -15.80 -10.27
CA ASN A 81 -3.65 -17.05 -9.57
C ASN A 81 -4.41 -18.30 -10.11
N LEU A 82 -4.91 -18.24 -11.34
CA LEU A 82 -5.71 -19.32 -11.93
C LEU A 82 -4.93 -20.60 -12.17
N ARG A 83 -3.60 -20.51 -12.24
CA ARG A 83 -2.69 -21.66 -12.39
C ARG A 83 -2.11 -22.14 -11.08
N SER A 84 -2.43 -21.48 -10.00
CA SER A 84 -2.00 -21.89 -8.67
C SER A 84 -2.69 -23.21 -8.29
N PRO A 85 -2.11 -24.01 -7.38
CA PRO A 85 -2.77 -25.18 -6.82
C PRO A 85 -4.19 -24.84 -6.36
N LYS A 86 -5.08 -25.81 -6.34
CA LYS A 86 -6.50 -25.65 -5.93
C LYS A 86 -6.69 -24.96 -4.56
N GLU A 87 -5.61 -24.72 -3.85
CA GLU A 87 -5.55 -24.12 -2.51
C GLU A 87 -5.14 -22.65 -2.52
N ALA A 88 -4.72 -22.12 -3.67
CA ALA A 88 -4.37 -20.69 -3.75
C ALA A 88 -5.63 -19.81 -3.75
N PRO A 89 -5.55 -18.62 -3.11
CA PRO A 89 -6.67 -17.71 -3.10
C PRO A 89 -6.98 -17.20 -4.52
N SER A 90 -8.26 -17.03 -4.80
CA SER A 90 -8.73 -16.36 -5.99
C SER A 90 -8.96 -14.89 -5.67
N PHE A 91 -8.74 -14.00 -6.64
CA PHE A 91 -8.97 -12.56 -6.48
C PHE A 91 -10.44 -12.20 -6.19
N HIS A 92 -11.37 -13.12 -6.42
CA HIS A 92 -12.79 -12.97 -6.05
C HIS A 92 -13.09 -13.28 -4.57
N THR A 93 -12.14 -13.76 -3.81
CA THR A 93 -12.39 -14.13 -2.40
C THR A 93 -12.29 -12.94 -1.46
N SER A 94 -11.78 -11.82 -1.91
CA SER A 94 -11.70 -10.57 -1.16
C SER A 94 -11.52 -9.39 -2.11
N ASP A 95 -12.03 -8.23 -1.69
CA ASP A 95 -11.83 -6.96 -2.37
C ASP A 95 -10.47 -6.30 -2.04
N SER A 96 -9.77 -6.77 -1.02
CA SER A 96 -8.47 -6.23 -0.62
C SER A 96 -7.43 -7.32 -0.44
N TRP A 97 -6.29 -7.17 -1.08
CA TRP A 97 -5.12 -8.05 -1.00
C TRP A 97 -3.87 -7.23 -0.74
N VAL A 98 -3.61 -6.94 0.51
CA VAL A 98 -2.40 -6.25 0.93
C VAL A 98 -1.53 -7.15 1.79
N VAL A 99 -0.23 -7.10 1.58
CA VAL A 99 0.74 -7.95 2.27
C VAL A 99 1.93 -7.13 2.76
N ARG A 100 2.54 -7.62 3.80
CA ARG A 100 3.80 -7.07 4.32
C ARG A 100 4.89 -7.16 3.25
N GLU A 101 5.73 -6.14 3.18
CA GLU A 101 6.80 -6.06 2.18
C GLU A 101 7.84 -7.17 2.30
N ASP A 102 8.12 -7.64 3.52
CA ASP A 102 9.07 -8.73 3.78
C ASP A 102 8.58 -10.12 3.31
N ARG A 103 7.33 -10.22 2.87
CA ARG A 103 6.79 -11.44 2.28
C ARG A 103 6.94 -11.47 0.76
N LEU A 104 7.32 -10.38 0.19
CA LEU A 104 7.54 -10.23 -1.25
C LEU A 104 9.03 -10.34 -1.55
N SER A 105 9.39 -10.89 -2.69
CA SER A 105 10.77 -10.86 -3.15
C SER A 105 11.25 -9.46 -3.56
N THR A 106 10.31 -8.57 -3.76
CA THR A 106 10.51 -7.13 -4.00
C THR A 106 9.27 -6.40 -3.51
N PRO A 107 9.35 -5.26 -2.79
CA PRO A 107 8.21 -4.50 -2.26
C PRO A 107 7.47 -3.75 -3.38
N LEU A 108 6.90 -4.50 -4.31
CA LEU A 108 6.25 -4.03 -5.52
C LEU A 108 4.86 -4.64 -5.66
N THR A 109 3.91 -3.83 -6.13
CA THR A 109 2.61 -4.28 -6.63
C THR A 109 2.43 -3.79 -8.06
N GLY A 110 1.93 -4.67 -8.92
CA GLY A 110 1.59 -4.34 -10.30
C GLY A 110 0.16 -4.71 -10.64
N ILE A 111 -0.48 -3.88 -11.46
CA ILE A 111 -1.79 -4.11 -12.08
C ILE A 111 -1.62 -3.94 -13.58
N PHE A 112 -2.12 -4.90 -14.36
CA PHE A 112 -2.13 -4.87 -15.81
C PHE A 112 -3.56 -5.06 -16.32
N ASP A 113 -4.06 -4.10 -17.09
CA ASP A 113 -5.35 -4.21 -17.80
C ASP A 113 -5.14 -4.92 -19.12
N GLU A 114 -5.69 -6.12 -19.25
CA GLU A 114 -5.56 -6.97 -20.45
C GLU A 114 -6.23 -6.35 -21.69
N LYS A 115 -7.26 -5.53 -21.51
CA LYS A 115 -8.01 -4.90 -22.61
C LYS A 115 -7.34 -3.63 -23.10
N GLN A 116 -6.92 -2.77 -22.18
CA GLN A 116 -6.30 -1.49 -22.52
C GLN A 116 -4.80 -1.63 -22.83
N LYS A 117 -4.19 -2.80 -22.50
CA LYS A 117 -2.76 -3.02 -22.60
C LYS A 117 -1.93 -1.98 -21.83
N LYS A 118 -2.44 -1.60 -20.68
CA LYS A 118 -1.81 -0.66 -19.78
C LYS A 118 -1.45 -1.32 -18.46
N TYR A 119 -0.40 -0.81 -17.83
CA TYR A 119 -0.04 -1.22 -16.49
C TYR A 119 0.19 -0.02 -15.57
N MET A 120 0.02 -0.27 -14.29
CA MET A 120 0.46 0.61 -13.22
C MET A 120 1.16 -0.23 -12.15
N THR A 121 2.29 0.26 -11.65
CA THR A 121 3.02 -0.39 -10.56
C THR A 121 3.38 0.62 -9.48
N VAL A 122 3.49 0.14 -8.25
CA VAL A 122 4.05 0.91 -7.14
C VAL A 122 5.15 0.11 -6.48
N VAL A 123 6.26 0.78 -6.16
CA VAL A 123 7.38 0.21 -5.41
C VAL A 123 7.81 1.19 -4.34
N ARG A 124 8.04 0.72 -3.12
CA ARG A 124 8.54 1.57 -2.04
C ARG A 124 10.06 1.74 -2.12
N ARG A 125 10.51 2.96 -1.94
CA ARG A 125 11.92 3.30 -1.75
C ARG A 125 12.23 3.28 -0.26
N ALA A 126 12.82 2.19 0.20
CA ALA A 126 13.33 2.06 1.56
C ALA A 126 14.83 1.82 1.51
N GLU A 127 15.59 2.57 2.30
CA GLU A 127 17.06 2.44 2.32
C GLU A 127 17.50 1.17 3.05
N TYR A 128 16.80 0.81 4.11
CA TYR A 128 17.11 -0.39 4.90
C TYR A 128 15.86 -0.91 5.59
N ILE A 129 15.73 -2.23 5.65
CA ILE A 129 14.61 -2.88 6.31
C ILE A 129 15.08 -3.43 7.65
N GLN A 130 14.64 -2.81 8.73
CA GLN A 130 14.77 -3.33 10.08
C GLN A 130 13.37 -3.59 10.63
N ASP A 131 13.09 -4.84 10.96
CA ASP A 131 11.89 -5.17 11.72
C ASP A 131 12.27 -5.32 13.20
N ALA A 132 11.75 -4.44 14.03
CA ALA A 132 11.94 -4.52 15.47
C ALA A 132 11.19 -5.71 16.09
N LEU A 133 10.26 -6.33 15.33
CA LEU A 133 9.38 -7.35 15.87
C LEU A 133 9.00 -8.40 14.85
N SER A 134 9.35 -9.64 15.13
CA SER A 134 8.67 -10.78 14.56
C SER A 134 7.26 -10.88 15.20
N THR A 135 6.24 -10.41 14.52
CA THR A 135 4.91 -10.55 15.04
C THR A 135 4.14 -11.61 14.29
N HIS A 136 3.85 -12.69 14.97
CA HIS A 136 2.81 -13.65 14.59
C HIS A 136 1.46 -13.28 15.24
N LYS A 137 1.27 -12.02 15.63
CA LYS A 137 0.05 -11.56 16.28
C LYS A 137 -0.99 -11.19 15.24
N GLU A 138 -2.23 -11.50 15.56
CA GLU A 138 -3.40 -11.10 14.78
C GLU A 138 -3.96 -9.76 15.29
N GLY A 139 -4.67 -9.05 14.41
CA GLY A 139 -5.39 -7.84 14.78
C GLY A 139 -4.51 -6.60 14.80
N GLU A 140 -4.86 -5.66 15.66
CA GLU A 140 -4.13 -4.42 15.85
C GLU A 140 -2.91 -4.65 16.75
N VAL A 141 -1.74 -4.24 16.29
CA VAL A 141 -0.48 -4.44 17.00
C VAL A 141 0.23 -3.11 17.20
N ILE A 142 0.41 -2.72 18.44
CA ILE A 142 1.26 -1.58 18.81
C ILE A 142 2.70 -2.07 18.82
N LEU A 143 3.54 -1.45 17.98
CA LEU A 143 4.95 -1.77 17.92
C LEU A 143 5.70 -1.20 19.13
N SER A 144 6.55 -2.02 19.75
CA SER A 144 7.40 -1.59 20.89
C SER A 144 8.63 -0.81 20.45
N GLY A 145 8.89 -0.72 19.14
CA GLY A 145 10.01 -0.02 18.53
C GLY A 145 9.65 0.44 17.12
N THR A 146 10.66 0.95 16.42
CA THR A 146 10.51 1.36 15.02
C THR A 146 10.63 0.17 14.09
N THR A 147 9.86 0.16 13.01
CA THR A 147 10.03 -0.73 11.87
C THR A 147 10.33 0.09 10.62
N SER A 148 10.95 -0.53 9.62
CA SER A 148 11.03 0.03 8.28
C SER A 148 10.09 -0.69 7.30
N LEU A 149 9.35 -1.69 7.77
CA LEU A 149 8.44 -2.48 6.94
C LEU A 149 7.12 -1.75 6.71
N GLY A 150 6.78 -1.59 5.45
CA GLY A 150 5.45 -1.19 5.01
C GLY A 150 4.64 -2.37 4.48
N PHE A 151 3.63 -2.04 3.71
CA PHE A 151 2.78 -2.99 3.00
C PHE A 151 2.46 -2.47 1.61
N THR A 152 2.12 -3.40 0.71
CA THR A 152 1.65 -3.08 -0.63
C THR A 152 0.69 -4.16 -1.10
N GLY A 153 -0.16 -3.81 -2.06
CA GLY A 153 -1.16 -4.70 -2.59
C GLY A 153 -2.10 -4.04 -3.59
N PHE A 154 -3.22 -4.69 -3.81
CA PHE A 154 -4.28 -4.20 -4.70
C PHE A 154 -5.66 -4.37 -4.06
N GLU A 155 -6.59 -3.56 -4.51
CA GLU A 155 -7.98 -3.56 -4.04
C GLU A 155 -8.96 -3.46 -5.21
N ASN A 156 -10.15 -3.97 -4.97
CA ASN A 156 -11.33 -3.74 -5.79
C ASN A 156 -12.16 -2.60 -5.16
N LEU A 157 -12.14 -1.44 -5.77
CA LEU A 157 -12.94 -0.31 -5.34
C LEU A 157 -14.14 -0.15 -6.29
N ASP A 158 -15.26 -0.75 -5.95
CA ASP A 158 -16.50 -0.72 -6.72
C ASP A 158 -16.32 -1.14 -8.20
N GLY A 159 -15.60 -2.24 -8.42
CA GLY A 159 -15.32 -2.78 -9.75
C GLY A 159 -14.14 -2.15 -10.47
N THR A 160 -13.43 -1.22 -9.82
CA THR A 160 -12.21 -0.60 -10.34
C THR A 160 -11.01 -1.09 -9.57
N ALA A 161 -9.94 -1.46 -10.27
CA ALA A 161 -8.70 -1.86 -9.64
C ALA A 161 -7.98 -0.66 -9.03
N ALA A 162 -7.38 -0.85 -7.86
CA ALA A 162 -6.58 0.15 -7.18
C ALA A 162 -5.30 -0.48 -6.62
N LEU A 163 -4.22 0.28 -6.62
CA LEU A 163 -3.04 0.00 -5.83
C LEU A 163 -3.28 0.45 -4.39
N ALA A 164 -2.88 -0.36 -3.42
CA ALA A 164 -2.93 -0.03 -2.00
C ALA A 164 -1.53 -0.20 -1.40
N PHE A 165 -1.05 0.78 -0.66
CA PHE A 165 0.26 0.75 -0.02
C PHE A 165 0.30 1.66 1.20
N GLY A 166 1.27 1.43 2.07
CA GLY A 166 1.35 2.24 3.28
C GLY A 166 2.43 1.80 4.26
N PHE A 167 2.35 2.38 5.48
CA PHE A 167 3.33 2.19 6.53
C PHE A 167 2.71 2.51 7.92
N PRO A 168 3.09 1.80 8.99
CA PRO A 168 3.82 0.54 9.02
C PRO A 168 3.00 -0.61 8.44
N TYR A 169 3.52 -1.81 8.48
CA TYR A 169 2.97 -2.97 7.79
C TYR A 169 1.52 -3.31 8.16
N LYS A 170 0.82 -3.81 7.16
CA LYS A 170 -0.55 -4.35 7.24
C LYS A 170 -0.64 -5.61 6.40
N GLU A 171 -1.49 -6.54 6.81
CA GLU A 171 -1.87 -7.68 6.00
C GLU A 171 -3.36 -7.93 6.10
N ALA A 172 -4.03 -8.08 4.96
CA ALA A 172 -5.46 -8.34 4.86
C ALA A 172 -5.84 -8.91 3.49
N PRO A 173 -6.92 -9.62 3.47
CA PRO A 173 -7.32 -10.75 4.27
C PRO A 173 -6.70 -12.04 3.74
N LYS A 174 -6.87 -13.16 4.43
CA LYS A 174 -6.04 -14.30 4.17
C LYS A 174 -6.73 -15.64 4.27
N THR A 175 -7.82 -15.74 3.61
CA THR A 175 -8.55 -16.99 3.60
C THR A 175 -8.29 -17.73 2.29
N TYR A 176 -7.60 -18.84 2.36
CA TYR A 176 -7.54 -19.80 1.28
C TYR A 176 -8.85 -20.57 1.15
N ILE A 177 -9.08 -21.17 -0.02
CA ILE A 177 -10.31 -21.91 -0.39
C ILE A 177 -10.71 -22.96 0.64
N ARG A 178 -9.81 -23.48 1.47
CA ARG A 178 -10.09 -24.51 2.48
C ARG A 178 -9.98 -24.02 3.92
N LYS A 179 -10.24 -22.76 4.17
CA LYS A 179 -10.09 -22.15 5.50
C LYS A 179 -8.65 -22.15 6.04
N LEU A 180 -7.68 -22.39 5.18
CA LEU A 180 -6.28 -22.20 5.54
C LEU A 180 -5.98 -20.72 5.53
N THR A 181 -5.44 -20.24 6.62
CA THR A 181 -4.98 -18.85 6.75
C THR A 181 -3.50 -18.81 6.40
N LEU A 182 -3.10 -17.98 5.44
CA LEU A 182 -1.71 -17.83 5.01
C LEU A 182 -0.87 -17.18 6.09
N ALA A 183 -1.39 -16.15 6.67
CA ALA A 183 -0.89 -15.46 7.84
C ALA A 183 -2.05 -14.77 8.53
N PRO A 184 -1.96 -14.49 9.81
CA PRO A 184 -2.98 -13.73 10.52
C PRO A 184 -3.14 -12.32 9.93
N SER A 185 -4.37 -11.82 9.88
CA SER A 185 -4.64 -10.44 9.55
C SER A 185 -4.00 -9.54 10.61
N VAL A 186 -3.22 -8.56 10.19
CA VAL A 186 -2.51 -7.68 11.11
C VAL A 186 -2.50 -6.25 10.60
N THR A 187 -2.65 -5.29 11.51
CA THR A 187 -2.39 -3.87 11.28
C THR A 187 -1.44 -3.38 12.37
N ALA A 188 -0.25 -3.00 11.98
CA ALA A 188 0.75 -2.48 12.90
C ALA A 188 0.59 -0.97 13.10
N PHE A 189 0.78 -0.51 14.32
CA PHE A 189 0.82 0.90 14.68
C PHE A 189 2.16 1.25 15.30
N GLN A 190 2.80 2.28 14.77
CA GLN A 190 4.08 2.81 15.26
C GLN A 190 3.85 4.13 15.99
N LEU A 191 4.56 4.32 17.10
CA LEU A 191 4.57 5.60 17.81
C LEU A 191 5.36 6.63 16.99
N LEU A 192 4.77 7.80 16.82
CA LEU A 192 5.42 9.03 16.39
C LEU A 192 5.24 10.05 17.50
N LYS A 193 6.32 10.52 18.09
CA LYS A 193 6.26 11.48 19.21
C LYS A 193 6.00 12.87 18.69
N LYS A 194 5.45 13.71 19.55
CA LYS A 194 5.21 15.13 19.26
C LYS A 194 6.44 15.81 18.67
N GLY A 195 6.27 16.43 17.52
CA GLY A 195 7.32 17.13 16.77
C GLY A 195 8.22 16.24 15.92
N GLU A 196 8.11 14.92 16.03
CA GLU A 196 8.81 14.01 15.13
C GLU A 196 8.12 13.94 13.76
N SER A 197 8.92 13.69 12.74
CA SER A 197 8.46 13.50 11.36
C SER A 197 9.02 12.21 10.78
N ILE A 198 8.22 11.57 9.94
CA ILE A 198 8.65 10.45 9.12
C ILE A 198 8.42 10.77 7.65
N SER A 199 9.38 10.43 6.80
CA SER A 199 9.29 10.59 5.35
C SER A 199 9.22 9.21 4.70
N LEU A 200 8.23 9.02 3.83
CA LEU A 200 7.96 7.78 3.13
C LEU A 200 7.94 8.06 1.63
N THR A 201 8.61 7.24 0.84
CA THR A 201 8.72 7.48 -0.60
C THR A 201 8.36 6.22 -1.39
N TRP A 202 7.51 6.40 -2.40
CA TRP A 202 7.13 5.39 -3.38
C TRP A 202 7.41 5.88 -4.79
N GLU A 203 7.72 4.97 -5.68
CA GLU A 203 7.75 5.20 -7.13
C GLU A 203 6.54 4.54 -7.77
N ILE A 204 5.89 5.29 -8.65
CA ILE A 204 4.76 4.85 -9.43
C ILE A 204 5.19 4.85 -10.90
N HIS A 205 4.95 3.75 -11.57
CA HIS A 205 5.22 3.62 -13.00
C HIS A 205 3.92 3.29 -13.71
N GLU A 206 3.68 3.99 -14.79
CA GLU A 206 2.57 3.75 -15.71
C GLU A 206 3.12 3.53 -17.11
N GLY A 207 2.47 2.66 -17.86
CA GLY A 207 2.89 2.41 -19.22
C GLY A 207 1.97 1.49 -19.99
N LYS A 208 2.43 1.11 -21.18
CA LYS A 208 1.76 0.15 -22.04
C LYS A 208 2.67 -1.07 -22.22
N GLY A 209 2.07 -2.25 -22.32
CA GLY A 209 2.77 -3.52 -22.52
C GLY A 209 1.85 -4.56 -23.13
N GLU A 210 2.42 -5.62 -23.66
CA GLU A 210 1.65 -6.73 -24.22
C GLU A 210 1.23 -7.74 -23.15
N ASP A 211 2.06 -7.90 -22.11
CA ASP A 211 1.87 -8.81 -20.99
C ASP A 211 2.71 -8.33 -19.78
N PHE A 212 2.53 -8.96 -18.59
CA PHE A 212 3.42 -8.81 -17.45
C PHE A 212 4.74 -9.51 -17.70
#